data_908ccd4c4dfdd6a13525320cd3109962
#
_entry.id   908ccd4c4dfdd6a13525320cd3109962
#
_cell.length_a   1.000
_cell.length_b   1.000
_cell.length_c   1.000
_cell.angle_alpha   90.00
_cell.angle_beta   90.00
_cell.angle_gamma   90.00
#
_symmetry.space_group_name_H-M   'P 1'
#
loop_
_entity.id
_entity.type
_entity.pdbx_description
1 polymer ?
#
loop_
_entity_poly.entity_id
_entity_poly.type
_entity_poly.pdbx_seq_one_letter_code
_entity_poly.pdbx_strand_id
1 'polypeptide(L)'
;KYTADVALDHIMRFGGFPEPFLKGRDADARRWRRSHVDRILREDLLDIASVRNLRSMETMVELLRNSVGSTISYESLARDLQVSPHTVKQWIGMLECLYILFVVTPYHRNIARGLIKQPKIYFYDTGFVKEDEGARFENAVACALLKRLHFLEDTAGEKCALHYVRDKEKREVDFLTVRDGRAEWLVETKLADTEIAFLKHFSGFFVKETKSVLLVKNLKRELFLDGIHVKKAGTWLQSLEA
;
A
#
# COMPACT_ATOMS: atom_id res chain seq x y z
N LYS A 1 13.56 -13.27 19.47
CA LYS A 1 13.02 -11.97 19.01
C LYS A 1 13.69 -11.64 17.67
N TYR A 2 12.91 -11.30 16.66
CA TYR A 2 13.44 -10.77 15.41
C TYR A 2 13.97 -9.35 15.62
N THR A 3 15.07 -8.98 14.93
CA THR A 3 15.40 -7.58 14.75
C THR A 3 14.37 -6.93 13.82
N ALA A 4 14.25 -5.59 13.84
CA ALA A 4 13.28 -4.88 13.00
C ALA A 4 13.41 -5.21 11.51
N ASP A 5 14.66 -5.32 11.01
CA ASP A 5 14.92 -5.67 9.61
C ASP A 5 14.53 -7.11 9.28
N VAL A 6 14.86 -8.06 10.17
CA VAL A 6 14.49 -9.47 10.00
C VAL A 6 12.96 -9.62 10.04
N ALA A 7 12.28 -8.86 10.89
CA ALA A 7 10.82 -8.85 10.93
C ALA A 7 10.22 -8.29 9.63
N LEU A 8 10.79 -7.21 9.09
CA LEU A 8 10.39 -6.64 7.82
C LEU A 8 10.56 -7.64 6.66
N ASP A 9 11.73 -8.27 6.56
CA ASP A 9 12.00 -9.32 5.56
C ASP A 9 11.00 -10.47 5.68
N HIS A 10 10.68 -10.86 6.91
CA HIS A 10 9.72 -11.93 7.18
C HIS A 10 8.30 -11.56 6.74
N ILE A 11 7.86 -10.32 7.03
CA ILE A 11 6.58 -9.78 6.56
C ILE A 11 6.54 -9.73 5.03
N MET A 12 7.60 -9.24 4.40
CA MET A 12 7.67 -9.15 2.94
C MET A 12 7.59 -10.54 2.27
N ARG A 13 8.12 -11.58 2.90
CA ARG A 13 8.15 -12.94 2.36
C ARG A 13 6.88 -13.72 2.65
N PHE A 14 6.42 -13.70 3.88
CA PHE A 14 5.33 -14.57 4.37
C PHE A 14 4.00 -13.85 4.56
N GLY A 15 3.99 -12.52 4.51
CA GLY A 15 2.83 -11.69 4.82
C GLY A 15 2.70 -11.36 6.30
N GLY A 16 1.69 -10.52 6.63
CA GLY A 16 1.43 -10.05 7.98
C GLY A 16 0.45 -10.91 8.80
N PHE A 17 -0.21 -11.90 8.17
CA PHE A 17 -1.14 -12.76 8.89
C PHE A 17 -0.40 -13.75 9.82
N PRO A 18 -0.91 -13.97 11.05
CA PRO A 18 -0.20 -14.77 12.06
C PRO A 18 0.17 -16.17 11.60
N GLU A 19 -0.72 -16.88 10.94
CA GLU A 19 -0.49 -18.28 10.58
C GLU A 19 0.68 -18.47 9.59
N PRO A 20 0.70 -17.82 8.39
CA PRO A 20 1.84 -17.94 7.48
C PRO A 20 3.10 -17.31 8.05
N PHE A 21 3.00 -16.20 8.79
CA PHE A 21 4.12 -15.54 9.44
C PHE A 21 4.82 -16.44 10.46
N LEU A 22 4.08 -17.10 11.35
CA LEU A 22 4.65 -17.96 12.40
C LEU A 22 5.20 -19.28 11.86
N LYS A 23 4.55 -19.83 10.80
CA LYS A 23 5.07 -21.05 10.14
C LYS A 23 6.37 -20.80 9.38
N GLY A 24 6.56 -19.63 8.78
CA GLY A 24 7.79 -19.21 8.12
C GLY A 24 8.26 -20.13 6.98
N ARG A 25 7.34 -20.79 6.28
CA ARG A 25 7.62 -21.69 5.15
C ARG A 25 6.85 -21.27 3.92
N ASP A 26 7.54 -21.11 2.79
CA ASP A 26 6.94 -20.61 1.54
C ASP A 26 5.76 -21.45 1.04
N ALA A 27 5.86 -22.80 1.15
CA ALA A 27 4.80 -23.70 0.73
C ALA A 27 3.52 -23.51 1.58
N ASP A 28 3.66 -23.33 2.89
CA ASP A 28 2.52 -23.11 3.79
C ASP A 28 1.91 -21.72 3.55
N ALA A 29 2.74 -20.70 3.37
CA ALA A 29 2.27 -19.35 3.08
C ALA A 29 1.50 -19.28 1.74
N ARG A 30 2.02 -19.95 0.68
CA ARG A 30 1.30 -20.04 -0.61
C ARG A 30 -0.02 -20.78 -0.49
N ARG A 31 -0.04 -21.92 0.23
CA ARG A 31 -1.27 -22.71 0.45
C ARG A 31 -2.29 -21.91 1.24
N TRP A 32 -1.86 -21.26 2.31
CA TRP A 32 -2.71 -20.43 3.16
C TRP A 32 -3.37 -19.30 2.37
N ARG A 33 -2.60 -18.52 1.61
CA ARG A 33 -3.13 -17.41 0.79
C ARG A 33 -4.18 -17.89 -0.21
N ARG A 34 -3.88 -18.99 -0.92
CA ARG A 34 -4.83 -19.57 -1.88
C ARG A 34 -6.14 -19.93 -1.20
N SER A 35 -6.08 -20.65 -0.07
CA SER A 35 -7.27 -21.04 0.67
C SER A 35 -8.00 -19.86 1.30
N HIS A 36 -7.27 -18.84 1.74
CA HIS A 36 -7.84 -17.64 2.36
C HIS A 36 -8.67 -16.83 1.36
N VAL A 37 -8.10 -16.50 0.20
CA VAL A 37 -8.82 -15.77 -0.84
C VAL A 37 -9.99 -16.58 -1.38
N ASP A 38 -9.78 -17.86 -1.67
CA ASP A 38 -10.84 -18.76 -2.17
C ASP A 38 -12.03 -18.80 -1.20
N ARG A 39 -11.75 -18.87 0.11
CA ARG A 39 -12.78 -18.84 1.15
C ARG A 39 -13.53 -17.52 1.18
N ILE A 40 -12.82 -16.37 1.25
CA ILE A 40 -13.46 -15.05 1.28
C ILE A 40 -14.31 -14.83 0.03
N LEU A 41 -13.77 -15.12 -1.15
CA LEU A 41 -14.50 -14.92 -2.39
C LEU A 41 -15.71 -15.86 -2.53
N ARG A 42 -15.67 -17.06 -1.95
CA ARG A 42 -16.80 -18.02 -2.05
C ARG A 42 -17.82 -17.89 -0.93
N GLU A 43 -17.38 -17.64 0.30
CA GLU A 43 -18.31 -17.59 1.46
C GLU A 43 -18.95 -16.19 1.57
N ASP A 44 -18.18 -15.11 1.42
CA ASP A 44 -18.65 -13.75 1.65
C ASP A 44 -19.26 -13.09 0.38
N LEU A 45 -18.85 -13.53 -0.82
CA LEU A 45 -19.35 -12.96 -2.08
C LEU A 45 -20.44 -13.77 -2.76
N LEU A 46 -20.64 -15.06 -2.45
CA LEU A 46 -21.68 -15.87 -3.09
C LEU A 46 -23.09 -15.34 -2.84
N ASP A 47 -23.32 -14.66 -1.73
CA ASP A 47 -24.59 -13.98 -1.44
C ASP A 47 -24.79 -12.69 -2.27
N ILE A 48 -23.73 -12.16 -2.90
CA ILE A 48 -23.72 -10.83 -3.54
C ILE A 48 -23.51 -10.93 -5.05
N ALA A 49 -22.87 -11.98 -5.58
CA ALA A 49 -22.45 -12.05 -6.97
C ALA A 49 -22.79 -13.38 -7.67
N SER A 50 -23.12 -13.34 -8.96
CA SER A 50 -23.30 -14.52 -9.80
C SER A 50 -21.97 -15.28 -9.98
N VAL A 51 -22.03 -16.61 -10.22
CA VAL A 51 -20.84 -17.47 -10.46
C VAL A 51 -19.93 -16.98 -11.61
N ARG A 52 -20.48 -16.27 -12.60
CA ARG A 52 -19.70 -15.63 -13.67
C ARG A 52 -18.80 -14.53 -13.16
N ASN A 53 -19.25 -13.78 -12.17
CA ASN A 53 -18.51 -12.66 -11.59
C ASN A 53 -17.34 -13.16 -10.73
N LEU A 54 -17.45 -14.31 -10.08
CA LEU A 54 -16.41 -14.86 -9.22
C LEU A 54 -15.09 -15.11 -9.98
N ARG A 55 -15.14 -15.77 -11.13
CA ARG A 55 -13.93 -16.02 -11.96
C ARG A 55 -13.28 -14.74 -12.44
N SER A 56 -14.08 -13.76 -12.85
CA SER A 56 -13.57 -12.45 -13.27
C SER A 56 -12.95 -11.68 -12.10
N MET A 57 -13.50 -11.81 -10.89
CA MET A 57 -12.90 -11.23 -9.68
C MET A 57 -11.57 -11.93 -9.30
N GLU A 58 -11.50 -13.26 -9.37
CA GLU A 58 -10.25 -14.00 -9.18
C GLU A 58 -9.17 -13.51 -10.17
N THR A 59 -9.56 -13.34 -11.45
CA THR A 59 -8.67 -12.81 -12.50
C THR A 59 -8.27 -11.37 -12.18
N MET A 60 -9.19 -10.53 -11.71
CA MET A 60 -8.89 -9.16 -11.31
C MET A 60 -7.88 -9.12 -10.16
N VAL A 61 -8.04 -9.93 -9.14
CA VAL A 61 -7.07 -10.03 -8.04
C VAL A 61 -5.68 -10.40 -8.58
N GLU A 62 -5.60 -11.37 -9.52
CA GLU A 62 -4.32 -11.74 -10.15
C GLU A 62 -3.68 -10.60 -10.97
N LEU A 63 -4.48 -9.80 -11.68
CA LEU A 63 -4.00 -8.61 -12.39
C LEU A 63 -3.49 -7.54 -11.41
N LEU A 64 -4.24 -7.28 -10.34
CA LEU A 64 -3.88 -6.28 -9.34
C LEU A 64 -2.60 -6.64 -8.58
N ARG A 65 -2.33 -7.93 -8.34
CA ARG A 65 -1.08 -8.42 -7.72
C ARG A 65 0.19 -8.02 -8.49
N ASN A 66 0.07 -7.81 -9.82
CA ASN A 66 1.18 -7.34 -10.67
C ASN A 66 1.27 -5.82 -10.74
N SER A 67 0.29 -5.09 -10.22
CA SER A 67 0.15 -3.64 -10.37
C SER A 67 0.39 -2.88 -9.06
N VAL A 68 0.83 -3.58 -8.00
CA VAL A 68 1.10 -2.96 -6.70
C VAL A 68 2.16 -1.88 -6.85
N GLY A 69 1.95 -0.73 -6.20
CA GLY A 69 2.81 0.45 -6.30
C GLY A 69 2.60 1.27 -7.57
N SER A 70 1.90 0.75 -8.57
CA SER A 70 1.58 1.48 -9.80
C SER A 70 0.13 1.97 -9.79
N THR A 71 -0.13 3.06 -10.53
CA THR A 71 -1.49 3.54 -10.74
C THR A 71 -2.28 2.59 -11.63
N ILE A 72 -3.53 2.31 -11.27
CA ILE A 72 -4.44 1.46 -12.06
C ILE A 72 -5.42 2.29 -12.87
N SER A 73 -5.80 1.80 -14.06
CA SER A 73 -6.91 2.33 -14.85
C SER A 73 -8.09 1.36 -14.80
N TYR A 74 -9.23 1.84 -14.33
CA TYR A 74 -10.48 1.07 -14.33
C TYR A 74 -10.92 0.68 -15.74
N GLU A 75 -10.67 1.54 -16.73
CA GLU A 75 -10.97 1.29 -18.14
C GLU A 75 -10.08 0.16 -18.72
N SER A 76 -8.80 0.12 -18.36
CA SER A 76 -7.91 -0.96 -18.81
C SER A 76 -8.32 -2.30 -18.20
N LEU A 77 -8.52 -2.34 -16.87
CA LEU A 77 -8.98 -3.56 -16.19
C LEU A 77 -10.35 -4.03 -16.73
N ALA A 78 -11.26 -3.10 -17.00
CA ALA A 78 -12.59 -3.40 -17.54
C ALA A 78 -12.51 -4.09 -18.91
N ARG A 79 -11.60 -3.62 -19.77
CA ARG A 79 -11.34 -4.20 -21.09
C ARG A 79 -10.75 -5.60 -20.96
N ASP A 80 -9.76 -5.77 -20.10
CA ASP A 80 -9.10 -7.07 -19.88
C ASP A 80 -10.07 -8.12 -19.30
N LEU A 81 -10.99 -7.69 -18.44
CA LEU A 81 -11.99 -8.53 -17.79
C LEU A 81 -13.32 -8.65 -18.57
N GLN A 82 -13.47 -7.92 -19.68
CA GLN A 82 -14.68 -7.86 -20.49
C GLN A 82 -15.94 -7.44 -19.68
N VAL A 83 -15.79 -6.44 -18.82
CA VAL A 83 -16.85 -5.86 -17.98
C VAL A 83 -16.86 -4.33 -18.10
N SER A 84 -17.80 -3.66 -17.44
CA SER A 84 -17.81 -2.19 -17.40
C SER A 84 -16.80 -1.62 -16.39
N PRO A 85 -16.25 -0.41 -16.61
CA PRO A 85 -15.41 0.27 -15.61
C PRO A 85 -16.13 0.46 -14.26
N HIS A 86 -17.45 0.65 -14.29
CA HIS A 86 -18.28 0.72 -13.09
C HIS A 86 -18.26 -0.60 -12.31
N THR A 87 -18.35 -1.73 -13.00
CA THR A 87 -18.23 -3.07 -12.39
C THR A 87 -16.89 -3.26 -11.72
N VAL A 88 -15.78 -2.88 -12.38
CA VAL A 88 -14.43 -2.94 -11.80
C VAL A 88 -14.35 -2.12 -10.52
N LYS A 89 -14.88 -0.89 -10.55
CA LYS A 89 -14.90 -0.03 -9.35
C LYS A 89 -15.70 -0.65 -8.20
N GLN A 90 -16.87 -1.24 -8.50
CA GLN A 90 -17.66 -1.95 -7.49
C GLN A 90 -16.89 -3.14 -6.91
N TRP A 91 -16.24 -3.94 -7.74
CA TRP A 91 -15.47 -5.11 -7.27
C TRP A 91 -14.26 -4.70 -6.41
N ILE A 92 -13.56 -3.63 -6.78
CA ILE A 92 -12.48 -3.08 -5.93
C ILE A 92 -13.05 -2.66 -4.58
N GLY A 93 -14.17 -1.96 -4.53
CA GLY A 93 -14.83 -1.59 -3.27
C GLY A 93 -15.25 -2.81 -2.43
N MET A 94 -15.72 -3.89 -3.06
CA MET A 94 -16.00 -5.15 -2.36
C MET A 94 -14.73 -5.77 -1.75
N LEU A 95 -13.63 -5.81 -2.52
CA LEU A 95 -12.34 -6.33 -2.04
C LEU A 95 -11.75 -5.45 -0.90
N GLU A 96 -12.02 -4.15 -0.89
CA GLU A 96 -11.69 -3.27 0.24
C GLU A 96 -12.51 -3.62 1.49
N CYS A 97 -13.83 -3.77 1.36
CA CYS A 97 -14.71 -4.16 2.47
C CYS A 97 -14.32 -5.53 3.07
N LEU A 98 -13.75 -6.42 2.27
CA LEU A 98 -13.28 -7.74 2.69
C LEU A 98 -11.82 -7.75 3.19
N TYR A 99 -11.19 -6.59 3.34
CA TYR A 99 -9.80 -6.46 3.77
C TYR A 99 -8.79 -7.28 2.96
N ILE A 100 -9.05 -7.50 1.67
CA ILE A 100 -8.11 -8.12 0.74
C ILE A 100 -7.11 -7.08 0.26
N LEU A 101 -7.61 -5.91 -0.14
CA LEU A 101 -6.80 -4.78 -0.61
C LEU A 101 -7.31 -3.46 -0.03
N PHE A 102 -6.53 -2.41 -0.19
CA PHE A 102 -6.96 -1.03 0.08
C PHE A 102 -6.48 -0.09 -1.03
N VAL A 103 -7.19 1.00 -1.18
CA VAL A 103 -6.99 1.98 -2.24
C VAL A 103 -6.28 3.22 -1.69
N VAL A 104 -5.20 3.63 -2.34
CA VAL A 104 -4.49 4.87 -2.05
C VAL A 104 -4.70 5.83 -3.22
N THR A 105 -5.43 6.92 -2.94
CA THR A 105 -5.74 7.95 -3.93
C THR A 105 -4.66 9.02 -3.98
N PRO A 106 -4.49 9.74 -5.11
CA PRO A 106 -3.56 10.85 -5.15
C PRO A 106 -4.03 12.01 -4.26
N TYR A 107 -3.08 12.63 -3.57
CA TYR A 107 -3.36 13.83 -2.80
C TYR A 107 -3.77 14.99 -3.72
N HIS A 108 -4.88 15.62 -3.40
CA HIS A 108 -5.31 16.81 -4.10
C HIS A 108 -6.00 17.78 -3.11
N ARG A 109 -5.60 19.05 -3.10
CA ARG A 109 -6.23 20.07 -2.25
C ARG A 109 -7.75 20.15 -2.46
N ASN A 110 -8.23 19.87 -3.67
CA ASN A 110 -9.65 19.67 -3.96
C ASN A 110 -9.93 18.17 -4.01
N ILE A 111 -10.57 17.65 -2.97
CA ILE A 111 -10.88 16.21 -2.78
C ILE A 111 -11.61 15.62 -3.99
N ALA A 112 -12.60 16.33 -4.55
CA ALA A 112 -13.36 15.87 -5.71
C ALA A 112 -12.47 15.60 -6.94
N ARG A 113 -11.41 16.38 -7.14
CA ARG A 113 -10.43 16.16 -8.23
C ARG A 113 -9.46 15.03 -7.94
N GLY A 114 -9.17 14.74 -6.68
CA GLY A 114 -8.36 13.57 -6.28
C GLY A 114 -9.06 12.25 -6.61
N LEU A 115 -10.37 12.18 -6.39
CA LEU A 115 -11.17 10.98 -6.62
C LEU A 115 -11.32 10.57 -8.11
N ILE A 116 -11.06 11.48 -9.04
CA ILE A 116 -11.16 11.24 -10.50
C ILE A 116 -9.84 10.67 -11.06
N LYS A 117 -8.74 10.81 -10.34
CA LYS A 117 -7.43 10.34 -10.81
C LYS A 117 -7.22 8.85 -10.50
N GLN A 118 -6.33 8.22 -11.26
CA GLN A 118 -6.00 6.81 -11.11
C GLN A 118 -5.46 6.51 -9.72
N PRO A 119 -6.05 5.57 -8.96
CA PRO A 119 -5.54 5.17 -7.67
C PRO A 119 -4.39 4.17 -7.78
N LYS A 120 -3.66 3.97 -6.66
CA LYS A 120 -2.80 2.81 -6.42
C LYS A 120 -3.54 1.79 -5.57
N ILE A 121 -3.18 0.51 -5.73
CA ILE A 121 -3.73 -0.59 -4.95
C ILE A 121 -2.61 -1.23 -4.14
N TYR A 122 -2.90 -1.54 -2.88
CA TYR A 122 -2.04 -2.31 -1.99
C TYR A 122 -2.84 -3.44 -1.33
N PHE A 123 -2.18 -4.53 -0.99
CA PHE A 123 -2.80 -5.67 -0.32
C PHE A 123 -2.52 -5.64 1.18
N TYR A 124 -3.51 -5.98 2.00
CA TYR A 124 -3.31 -6.15 3.45
C TYR A 124 -2.31 -7.26 3.76
N ASP A 125 -2.24 -8.31 2.93
CA ASP A 125 -1.17 -9.29 3.00
C ASP A 125 -0.10 -9.03 1.95
N THR A 126 1.06 -8.55 2.36
CA THR A 126 2.23 -8.28 1.50
C THR A 126 2.66 -9.52 0.70
N GLY A 127 2.39 -10.71 1.20
CA GLY A 127 2.66 -11.95 0.48
C GLY A 127 1.83 -12.14 -0.80
N PHE A 128 0.77 -11.36 -1.04
CA PHE A 128 0.04 -11.35 -2.32
C PHE A 128 0.80 -10.66 -3.44
N VAL A 129 1.68 -9.73 -3.13
CA VAL A 129 2.48 -9.02 -4.13
C VAL A 129 3.38 -10.00 -4.86
N LYS A 130 3.37 -9.99 -6.20
CA LYS A 130 4.21 -10.89 -7.00
C LYS A 130 5.69 -10.53 -6.88
N GLU A 131 6.56 -11.29 -7.55
CA GLU A 131 8.01 -11.40 -7.32
C GLU A 131 8.83 -10.12 -7.61
N ASP A 132 8.33 -8.96 -7.16
CA ASP A 132 9.02 -7.68 -7.16
C ASP A 132 9.32 -7.26 -5.72
N GLU A 133 10.60 -7.24 -5.35
CA GLU A 133 11.03 -6.89 -4.01
C GLU A 133 10.70 -5.42 -3.68
N GLY A 134 10.81 -4.51 -4.65
CA GLY A 134 10.46 -3.10 -4.50
C GLY A 134 8.98 -2.92 -4.19
N ALA A 135 8.11 -3.54 -5.00
CA ALA A 135 6.66 -3.50 -4.79
C ALA A 135 6.24 -4.15 -3.46
N ARG A 136 6.88 -5.27 -3.06
CA ARG A 136 6.65 -5.88 -1.74
C ARG A 136 7.06 -4.95 -0.60
N PHE A 137 8.19 -4.29 -0.74
CA PHE A 137 8.67 -3.34 0.26
C PHE A 137 7.73 -2.13 0.36
N GLU A 138 7.35 -1.53 -0.75
CA GLU A 138 6.37 -0.44 -0.81
C GLU A 138 5.04 -0.85 -0.18
N ASN A 139 4.52 -2.04 -0.50
CA ASN A 139 3.30 -2.58 0.11
C ASN A 139 3.42 -2.77 1.63
N ALA A 140 4.55 -3.26 2.13
CA ALA A 140 4.77 -3.42 3.57
C ALA A 140 4.77 -2.06 4.29
N VAL A 141 5.39 -1.04 3.69
CA VAL A 141 5.36 0.34 4.20
C VAL A 141 3.93 0.89 4.17
N ALA A 142 3.18 0.68 3.07
CA ALA A 142 1.78 1.10 2.96
C ALA A 142 0.92 0.51 4.09
N CYS A 143 1.05 -0.80 4.37
CA CYS A 143 0.34 -1.47 5.46
C CYS A 143 0.69 -0.88 6.84
N ALA A 144 1.98 -0.62 7.09
CA ALA A 144 2.42 -0.05 8.36
C ALA A 144 1.91 1.38 8.58
N LEU A 145 1.94 2.21 7.53
CA LEU A 145 1.39 3.56 7.57
C LEU A 145 -0.12 3.55 7.78
N LEU A 146 -0.84 2.70 7.04
CA LEU A 146 -2.29 2.56 7.19
C LEU A 146 -2.68 2.10 8.60
N LYS A 147 -1.96 1.10 9.14
CA LYS A 147 -2.16 0.62 10.52
C LYS A 147 -2.02 1.76 11.53
N ARG A 148 -0.96 2.59 11.41
CA ARG A 148 -0.76 3.75 12.28
C ARG A 148 -1.91 4.75 12.16
N LEU A 149 -2.37 5.03 10.94
CA LEU A 149 -3.46 5.97 10.72
C LEU A 149 -4.77 5.47 11.35
N HIS A 150 -5.13 4.20 11.16
CA HIS A 150 -6.29 3.59 11.82
C HIS A 150 -6.16 3.61 13.35
N PHE A 151 -4.96 3.34 13.89
CA PHE A 151 -4.73 3.44 15.33
C PHE A 151 -5.02 4.85 15.87
N LEU A 152 -4.61 5.90 15.16
CA LEU A 152 -4.89 7.30 15.54
C LEU A 152 -6.39 7.63 15.42
N GLU A 153 -7.07 7.13 14.38
CA GLU A 153 -8.52 7.25 14.24
C GLU A 153 -9.26 6.61 15.41
N ASP A 154 -8.89 5.38 15.78
CA ASP A 154 -9.57 4.60 16.81
C ASP A 154 -9.28 5.11 18.22
N THR A 155 -8.07 5.58 18.49
CA THR A 155 -7.63 5.96 19.84
C THR A 155 -7.75 7.44 20.14
N ALA A 156 -7.52 8.31 19.14
CA ALA A 156 -7.52 9.75 19.30
C ALA A 156 -8.72 10.46 18.63
N GLY A 157 -9.52 9.72 17.82
CA GLY A 157 -10.65 10.30 17.08
C GLY A 157 -10.22 11.25 15.96
N GLU A 158 -8.98 11.16 15.50
CA GLU A 158 -8.45 12.01 14.44
C GLU A 158 -8.94 11.54 13.07
N LYS A 159 -9.13 12.47 12.15
CA LYS A 159 -9.44 12.12 10.75
C LYS A 159 -8.15 11.89 9.98
N CYS A 160 -7.84 10.65 9.65
CA CYS A 160 -6.61 10.28 8.98
C CYS A 160 -6.84 9.87 7.52
N ALA A 161 -5.82 10.03 6.67
CA ALA A 161 -5.84 9.54 5.29
C ALA A 161 -4.43 9.21 4.81
N LEU A 162 -4.33 8.18 3.97
CA LEU A 162 -3.14 7.81 3.23
C LEU A 162 -3.32 8.17 1.76
N HIS A 163 -2.38 8.93 1.21
CA HIS A 163 -2.35 9.36 -0.18
C HIS A 163 -0.99 9.08 -0.80
N TYR A 164 -0.90 9.16 -2.13
CA TYR A 164 0.36 9.36 -2.84
C TYR A 164 0.39 10.76 -3.46
N VAL A 165 1.57 11.26 -3.85
CA VAL A 165 1.70 12.58 -4.48
C VAL A 165 2.28 12.41 -5.87
N ARG A 166 1.62 12.98 -6.88
CA ARG A 166 2.08 12.92 -8.28
C ARG A 166 1.74 14.20 -9.03
N ASP A 167 2.71 14.73 -9.79
CA ASP A 167 2.52 15.90 -10.63
C ASP A 167 2.15 15.54 -12.08
N LYS A 168 2.06 16.57 -12.92
CA LYS A 168 1.74 16.43 -14.35
C LYS A 168 2.91 15.83 -15.14
N GLU A 169 4.13 16.02 -14.69
CA GLU A 169 5.38 15.49 -15.25
C GLU A 169 5.63 14.04 -14.84
N LYS A 170 4.65 13.41 -14.14
CA LYS A 170 4.70 12.03 -13.62
C LYS A 170 5.76 11.78 -12.55
N ARG A 171 6.37 12.85 -11.96
CA ARG A 171 7.17 12.68 -10.74
C ARG A 171 6.26 12.30 -9.61
N GLU A 172 6.72 11.41 -8.74
CA GLU A 172 5.88 10.80 -7.71
C GLU A 172 6.64 10.63 -6.42
N VAL A 173 5.91 10.70 -5.28
CA VAL A 173 6.33 10.24 -3.96
C VAL A 173 5.28 9.25 -3.47
N ASP A 174 5.73 8.12 -2.95
CA ASP A 174 4.92 6.95 -2.68
C ASP A 174 3.78 7.21 -1.71
N PHE A 175 4.04 7.93 -0.61
CA PHE A 175 3.02 8.16 0.42
C PHE A 175 3.05 9.57 0.99
N LEU A 176 1.85 10.04 1.33
CA LEU A 176 1.59 11.22 2.15
C LEU A 176 0.58 10.84 3.22
N THR A 177 0.95 10.95 4.49
CA THR A 177 -0.02 10.83 5.58
C THR A 177 -0.64 12.19 5.87
N VAL A 178 -1.94 12.20 6.07
CA VAL A 178 -2.72 13.41 6.40
C VAL A 178 -3.48 13.14 7.69
N ARG A 179 -3.39 14.08 8.66
CA ARG A 179 -4.11 14.06 9.92
C ARG A 179 -4.89 15.37 10.07
N ASP A 180 -6.19 15.29 10.32
CA ASP A 180 -7.10 16.45 10.43
C ASP A 180 -6.90 17.49 9.31
N GLY A 181 -6.74 16.99 8.07
CA GLY A 181 -6.54 17.82 6.88
C GLY A 181 -5.14 18.42 6.71
N ARG A 182 -4.18 18.09 7.60
CA ARG A 182 -2.79 18.56 7.53
C ARG A 182 -1.86 17.43 7.11
N ALA A 183 -0.99 17.73 6.14
CA ALA A 183 0.08 16.81 5.73
C ALA A 183 1.08 16.62 6.88
N GLU A 184 1.33 15.36 7.27
CA GLU A 184 2.22 15.02 8.38
C GLU A 184 3.56 14.46 7.89
N TRP A 185 3.52 13.37 7.11
CA TRP A 185 4.70 12.72 6.57
C TRP A 185 4.62 12.58 5.06
N LEU A 186 5.69 12.94 4.38
CA LEU A 186 5.95 12.64 2.96
C LEU A 186 7.00 11.52 2.94
N VAL A 187 6.62 10.34 2.43
CA VAL A 187 7.42 9.12 2.53
C VAL A 187 7.71 8.56 1.14
N GLU A 188 8.98 8.34 0.84
CA GLU A 188 9.46 7.63 -0.34
C GLU A 188 10.13 6.34 0.09
N THR A 189 10.07 5.30 -0.73
CA THR A 189 10.64 3.97 -0.45
C THR A 189 11.67 3.57 -1.49
N LYS A 190 12.82 3.06 -1.07
CA LYS A 190 13.87 2.54 -1.95
C LYS A 190 14.50 1.28 -1.34
N LEU A 191 14.92 0.34 -2.19
CA LEU A 191 15.61 -0.86 -1.68
C LEU A 191 17.02 -0.55 -1.18
N ALA A 192 17.78 0.25 -1.91
CA ALA A 192 19.18 0.57 -1.57
C ALA A 192 19.63 1.97 -1.99
N ASP A 193 18.87 2.63 -2.86
CA ASP A 193 19.19 3.97 -3.36
C ASP A 193 18.87 5.05 -2.32
N THR A 194 19.65 6.13 -2.33
CA THR A 194 19.50 7.30 -1.45
C THR A 194 19.19 8.58 -2.23
N GLU A 195 18.74 8.47 -3.47
CA GLU A 195 18.33 9.62 -4.27
C GLU A 195 17.06 10.26 -3.70
N ILE A 196 17.14 11.57 -3.42
CA ILE A 196 16.07 12.35 -2.79
C ILE A 196 15.41 13.39 -3.72
N ALA A 197 15.73 13.37 -5.01
CA ALA A 197 15.35 14.46 -5.94
C ALA A 197 13.83 14.72 -5.95
N PHE A 198 13.01 13.67 -6.08
CA PHE A 198 11.56 13.83 -6.10
C PHE A 198 11.00 14.21 -4.73
N LEU A 199 11.50 13.60 -3.69
CA LEU A 199 11.09 13.92 -2.31
C LEU A 199 11.40 15.39 -1.98
N LYS A 200 12.58 15.88 -2.36
CA LYS A 200 12.97 17.29 -2.23
C LYS A 200 12.07 18.21 -3.05
N HIS A 201 11.76 17.84 -4.29
CA HIS A 201 10.86 18.61 -5.14
C HIS A 201 9.47 18.78 -4.47
N PHE A 202 8.88 17.69 -4.00
CA PHE A 202 7.55 17.74 -3.41
C PHE A 202 7.52 18.35 -2.01
N SER A 203 8.58 18.21 -1.20
CA SER A 203 8.63 18.82 0.14
C SER A 203 8.40 20.33 0.11
N GLY A 204 8.81 21.01 -0.97
CA GLY A 204 8.59 22.44 -1.17
C GLY A 204 7.12 22.86 -1.35
N PHE A 205 6.21 21.93 -1.63
CA PHE A 205 4.78 22.22 -1.79
C PHE A 205 3.97 22.13 -0.49
N PHE A 206 4.58 21.61 0.56
CA PHE A 206 3.94 21.43 1.86
C PHE A 206 4.48 22.43 2.89
N VAL A 207 3.79 22.54 4.00
CA VAL A 207 4.21 23.40 5.12
C VAL A 207 5.46 22.82 5.79
N LYS A 208 6.22 23.68 6.50
CA LYS A 208 7.50 23.29 7.13
C LYS A 208 7.36 22.16 8.17
N GLU A 209 6.18 22.01 8.75
CA GLU A 209 5.84 20.97 9.72
C GLU A 209 5.72 19.58 9.07
N THR A 210 5.50 19.51 7.76
CA THR A 210 5.46 18.24 7.04
C THR A 210 6.86 17.62 6.98
N LYS A 211 7.02 16.47 7.62
CA LYS A 211 8.30 15.76 7.66
C LYS A 211 8.49 14.94 6.40
N SER A 212 9.67 15.01 5.80
CA SER A 212 10.05 14.23 4.62
C SER A 212 11.03 13.13 4.99
N VAL A 213 10.72 11.89 4.63
CA VAL A 213 11.55 10.72 4.93
C VAL A 213 11.69 9.81 3.71
N LEU A 214 12.94 9.48 3.41
CA LEU A 214 13.29 8.40 2.50
C LEU A 214 13.55 7.13 3.32
N LEU A 215 12.70 6.13 3.15
CA LEU A 215 12.87 4.82 3.80
C LEU A 215 13.67 3.91 2.89
N VAL A 216 14.83 3.51 3.33
CA VAL A 216 15.71 2.61 2.58
C VAL A 216 15.81 1.27 3.30
N LYS A 217 15.46 0.19 2.57
CA LYS A 217 15.47 -1.17 3.14
C LYS A 217 16.88 -1.60 3.54
N ASN A 218 17.83 -1.50 2.62
CA ASN A 218 19.21 -1.97 2.78
C ASN A 218 20.17 -0.81 3.07
N LEU A 219 19.78 0.11 3.97
CA LEU A 219 20.59 1.27 4.33
C LEU A 219 21.74 0.87 5.26
N LYS A 220 22.96 1.29 4.91
CA LYS A 220 24.15 1.08 5.76
C LYS A 220 24.25 2.10 6.90
N ARG A 221 23.89 3.36 6.64
CA ARG A 221 23.98 4.46 7.61
C ARG A 221 22.87 5.47 7.34
N GLU A 222 22.18 5.90 8.38
CA GLU A 222 21.19 6.97 8.30
C GLU A 222 21.85 8.32 7.97
N LEU A 223 21.14 9.15 7.19
CA LEU A 223 21.61 10.43 6.71
C LEU A 223 20.53 11.50 6.93
N PHE A 224 20.98 12.74 6.91
CA PHE A 224 20.10 13.91 6.83
C PHE A 224 20.58 14.79 5.69
N LEU A 225 19.81 14.87 4.63
CA LEU A 225 20.17 15.55 3.37
C LEU A 225 19.11 16.57 3.01
N ASP A 226 19.46 17.83 2.91
CA ASP A 226 18.57 18.91 2.43
C ASP A 226 17.20 18.96 3.15
N GLY A 227 17.17 18.71 4.45
CA GLY A 227 15.93 18.69 5.23
C GLY A 227 15.16 17.36 5.20
N ILE A 228 15.68 16.34 4.50
CA ILE A 228 15.08 15.02 4.35
C ILE A 228 15.85 14.01 5.21
N HIS A 229 15.09 13.23 6.00
CA HIS A 229 15.65 12.11 6.76
C HIS A 229 15.74 10.87 5.87
N VAL A 230 16.95 10.34 5.69
CA VAL A 230 17.18 9.01 5.07
C VAL A 230 17.31 8.00 6.19
N LYS A 231 16.30 7.15 6.34
CA LYS A 231 16.14 6.25 7.48
C LYS A 231 16.16 4.79 7.06
N LYS A 232 16.67 3.94 7.96
CA LYS A 232 16.58 2.50 7.81
C LYS A 232 15.14 2.05 8.04
N ALA A 233 14.54 1.41 7.06
CA ALA A 233 13.11 1.15 7.03
C ALA A 233 12.63 0.32 8.23
N GLY A 234 13.27 -0.82 8.54
CA GLY A 234 12.83 -1.69 9.63
C GLY A 234 12.76 -0.96 10.97
N THR A 235 13.82 -0.24 11.33
CA THR A 235 13.90 0.53 12.58
C THR A 235 12.88 1.67 12.62
N TRP A 236 12.71 2.38 11.51
CA TRP A 236 11.73 3.47 11.45
C TRP A 236 10.29 2.96 11.56
N LEU A 237 9.94 1.88 10.85
CA LEU A 237 8.61 1.27 10.92
C LEU A 237 8.31 0.73 12.33
N GLN A 238 9.29 0.17 13.02
CA GLN A 238 9.16 -0.26 14.41
C GLN A 238 8.89 0.91 15.37
N SER A 239 9.35 2.13 15.04
CA SER A 239 9.15 3.33 15.86
C SER A 239 7.78 3.99 15.64
N LEU A 240 6.99 3.53 14.67
CA LEU A 240 5.60 3.98 14.51
C LEU A 240 4.78 3.47 15.70
N GLU A 241 4.21 4.40 16.42
CA GLU A 241 3.28 4.10 17.54
C GLU A 241 1.95 3.60 16.96
N ALA A 242 1.75 2.26 16.95
CA ALA A 242 0.50 1.63 16.54
C ALA A 242 0.39 0.17 17.04
#